data_c5c2197a907a5a5f34ae2698b2afe066
#
_entry.id   c5c2197a907a5a5f34ae2698b2afe066
#
_cell.length_a   1.000
_cell.length_b   1.000
_cell.length_c   1.000
_cell.angle_alpha   90.00
_cell.angle_beta   90.00
_cell.angle_gamma   90.00
#
_symmetry.space_group_name_H-M   'P 1'
#
loop_
_entity.id
_entity.type
_entity.pdbx_description
1 polymer ?
#
loop_
_entity_poly.entity_id
_entity_poly.type
_entity_poly.pdbx_seq_one_letter_code
_entity_poly.pdbx_strand_id
1 'polypeptide(L)'
;MNYELKKIILRKGKEESLRRYHPWIFSGAIHHTEGRDPLEEGDVVEVMSSDGKFLAIGHWQIGSIAVRVLTFKRQRIDLAFWQKRIAAAFEVRRSIGIVDREGNDTYRLVHGEGDNLPGLVIDIYGPTAVMQAHSVGMHVCRHELAEALRMVFGEKLKAIYYKSETTLPFKAQLGQENGFLWGESGNDIAYENGLAFHIDWFKGQKTGFFIDQRDNRALVERYARGRKVLNMFCYTGGFSVYAMRGGAELVHSVDSSAKAIELVDANIELNFPGDKRHEAFAEDAFKFMEKAFSDSPSNAVEMSNGKWSSEEEMVNGKWSNGKCPYDLIILDPPAFAKHKDALHNALRGYTKLNAKAFEMIQPGGILFTFSCSQAVDKDHFRTAVFTAAAMARRKVRILHQLHQPADHPVNIYHPEGEYLKGLVLYVE
;
A
#
# COMPACT_ATOMS: atom_id res chain seq x y z
N MET A 1 31.79 16.83 -24.64
CA MET A 1 30.59 17.31 -25.37
C MET A 1 29.72 18.05 -24.37
N ASN A 2 29.42 19.35 -24.62
CA ASN A 2 28.40 20.04 -23.83
C ASN A 2 27.05 19.41 -24.17
N TYR A 3 26.52 18.62 -23.25
CA TYR A 3 25.18 18.04 -23.36
C TYR A 3 24.19 19.17 -23.01
N GLU A 4 23.73 19.90 -24.02
CA GLU A 4 22.72 20.93 -23.84
C GLU A 4 21.36 20.25 -23.73
N LEU A 5 20.75 20.30 -22.55
CA LEU A 5 19.42 19.74 -22.30
C LEU A 5 18.36 20.55 -23.08
N LYS A 6 17.35 19.87 -23.59
CA LYS A 6 16.13 20.47 -24.12
C LYS A 6 15.46 21.29 -22.99
N LYS A 7 14.82 22.40 -23.34
CA LYS A 7 14.24 23.33 -22.37
C LYS A 7 12.72 23.36 -22.46
N ILE A 8 12.10 23.47 -21.31
CA ILE A 8 10.66 23.72 -21.17
C ILE A 8 10.49 25.10 -20.58
N ILE A 9 9.84 26.00 -21.32
CA ILE A 9 9.59 27.37 -20.90
C ILE A 9 8.18 27.45 -20.34
N LEU A 10 8.05 27.91 -19.10
CA LEU A 10 6.76 28.06 -18.44
C LEU A 10 6.06 29.36 -18.85
N ARG A 11 4.74 29.34 -18.79
CA ARG A 11 3.92 30.55 -18.92
C ARG A 11 4.16 31.47 -17.72
N LYS A 12 4.14 32.78 -17.93
CA LYS A 12 4.28 33.77 -16.88
C LYS A 12 3.31 33.52 -15.72
N GLY A 13 3.82 33.47 -14.50
CA GLY A 13 3.07 33.23 -13.27
C GLY A 13 2.75 31.77 -12.99
N LYS A 14 3.19 30.80 -13.84
CA LYS A 14 3.02 29.36 -13.57
C LYS A 14 4.22 28.72 -12.88
N GLU A 15 5.28 29.48 -12.62
CA GLU A 15 6.46 29.06 -11.89
C GLU A 15 6.29 29.02 -10.37
N GLU A 16 5.20 29.57 -9.81
CA GLU A 16 5.01 29.69 -8.35
C GLU A 16 4.99 28.35 -7.62
N SER A 17 4.39 27.31 -8.21
CA SER A 17 4.39 25.97 -7.61
C SER A 17 5.83 25.41 -7.50
N LEU A 18 6.67 25.62 -8.51
CA LEU A 18 8.07 25.20 -8.51
C LEU A 18 8.91 26.01 -7.51
N ARG A 19 8.67 27.30 -7.37
CA ARG A 19 9.32 28.14 -6.35
C ARG A 19 9.00 27.69 -4.92
N ARG A 20 7.86 26.99 -4.77
CA ARG A 20 7.45 26.31 -3.53
C ARG A 20 7.84 24.84 -3.50
N TYR A 21 8.76 24.40 -4.36
CA TYR A 21 9.31 23.05 -4.42
C TYR A 21 8.31 21.94 -4.75
N HIS A 22 7.15 22.27 -5.37
CA HIS A 22 6.24 21.24 -5.85
C HIS A 22 6.88 20.41 -6.97
N PRO A 23 6.90 19.06 -6.88
CA PRO A 23 7.69 18.23 -7.80
C PRO A 23 7.05 18.00 -9.18
N TRP A 24 5.82 18.49 -9.41
CA TRP A 24 5.11 18.27 -10.67
C TRP A 24 4.87 19.56 -11.43
N ILE A 25 5.03 19.50 -12.75
CA ILE A 25 4.65 20.54 -13.70
C ILE A 25 3.53 20.01 -14.57
N PHE A 26 2.39 20.66 -14.50
CA PHE A 26 1.25 20.30 -15.32
C PHE A 26 1.36 20.86 -16.73
N SER A 27 0.85 20.14 -17.73
CA SER A 27 0.91 20.52 -19.15
C SER A 27 0.35 21.92 -19.43
N GLY A 28 -0.69 22.34 -18.71
CA GLY A 28 -1.24 23.70 -18.82
C GLY A 28 -0.32 24.83 -18.35
N ALA A 29 0.78 24.52 -17.65
CA ALA A 29 1.78 25.51 -17.22
C ALA A 29 2.83 25.80 -18.30
N ILE A 30 2.94 24.96 -19.33
CA ILE A 30 3.99 25.06 -20.36
C ILE A 30 3.56 26.05 -21.44
N HIS A 31 4.46 26.96 -21.80
CA HIS A 31 4.31 27.89 -22.91
C HIS A 31 4.80 27.27 -24.22
N HIS A 32 6.09 26.86 -24.27
CA HIS A 32 6.70 26.19 -25.41
C HIS A 32 7.94 25.40 -24.97
N THR A 33 8.51 24.67 -25.91
CA THR A 33 9.73 23.88 -25.72
C THR A 33 10.82 24.38 -26.66
N GLU A 34 12.08 24.29 -26.22
CA GLU A 34 13.26 24.65 -27.00
C GLU A 34 14.23 23.47 -27.03
N GLY A 35 14.86 23.25 -28.16
CA GLY A 35 15.84 22.21 -28.40
C GLY A 35 16.04 21.93 -29.88
N ARG A 36 17.09 21.19 -30.25
CA ARG A 36 17.37 20.87 -31.66
C ARG A 36 16.39 19.84 -32.21
N ASP A 37 15.99 18.89 -31.35
CA ASP A 37 15.10 17.78 -31.72
C ASP A 37 13.81 17.84 -30.92
N PRO A 38 12.71 17.21 -31.41
CA PRO A 38 11.48 17.06 -30.65
C PRO A 38 11.71 16.40 -29.28
N LEU A 39 10.87 16.71 -28.30
CA LEU A 39 10.87 16.03 -27.00
C LEU A 39 10.36 14.59 -27.15
N GLU A 40 11.10 13.67 -26.56
CA GLU A 40 10.70 12.27 -26.41
C GLU A 40 10.32 11.97 -24.96
N GLU A 41 9.39 11.04 -24.75
CA GLU A 41 9.00 10.63 -23.38
C GLU A 41 10.19 10.01 -22.65
N GLY A 42 10.43 10.50 -21.43
CA GLY A 42 11.59 10.12 -20.62
C GLY A 42 12.77 11.06 -20.74
N ASP A 43 12.77 12.02 -21.68
CA ASP A 43 13.85 12.99 -21.79
C ASP A 43 14.09 13.74 -20.48
N VAL A 44 15.36 13.93 -20.15
CA VAL A 44 15.79 14.86 -19.11
C VAL A 44 15.77 16.29 -19.68
N VAL A 45 15.04 17.18 -19.04
CA VAL A 45 14.82 18.55 -19.52
C VAL A 45 15.15 19.60 -18.46
N GLU A 46 15.66 20.77 -18.89
CA GLU A 46 15.69 21.96 -18.06
C GLU A 46 14.35 22.69 -18.10
N VAL A 47 13.88 23.12 -16.94
CA VAL A 47 12.68 23.97 -16.83
C VAL A 47 13.08 25.39 -16.54
N MET A 48 12.55 26.31 -17.34
CA MET A 48 12.85 27.72 -17.28
C MET A 48 11.57 28.54 -17.04
N SER A 49 11.70 29.63 -16.32
CA SER A 49 10.63 30.63 -16.24
C SER A 49 10.46 31.39 -17.56
N SER A 50 9.38 32.15 -17.67
CA SER A 50 9.10 32.99 -18.85
C SER A 50 10.14 34.09 -19.11
N ASP A 51 10.92 34.47 -18.08
CA ASP A 51 12.04 35.44 -18.18
C ASP A 51 13.41 34.76 -18.31
N GLY A 52 13.44 33.46 -18.64
CA GLY A 52 14.65 32.70 -18.94
C GLY A 52 15.49 32.29 -17.74
N LYS A 53 14.95 32.33 -16.50
CA LYS A 53 15.65 31.85 -15.31
C LYS A 53 15.47 30.36 -15.14
N PHE A 54 16.54 29.67 -14.77
CA PHE A 54 16.51 28.26 -14.44
C PHE A 54 15.64 27.99 -13.19
N LEU A 55 14.81 26.96 -13.25
CA LEU A 55 13.93 26.55 -12.15
C LEU A 55 14.21 25.12 -11.66
N ALA A 56 14.34 24.15 -12.57
CA ALA A 56 14.47 22.74 -12.22
C ALA A 56 15.02 21.90 -13.39
N ILE A 57 15.40 20.64 -13.08
CA ILE A 57 15.61 19.57 -14.05
C ILE A 57 14.64 18.44 -13.73
N GLY A 58 14.05 17.81 -14.73
CA GLY A 58 13.10 16.72 -14.56
C GLY A 58 12.93 15.85 -15.79
N HIS A 59 12.12 14.82 -15.66
CA HIS A 59 11.72 13.94 -16.77
C HIS A 59 10.47 14.47 -17.46
N TRP A 60 10.53 14.59 -18.77
CA TRP A 60 9.39 14.90 -19.63
C TRP A 60 8.51 13.67 -19.85
N GLN A 61 7.18 13.88 -19.91
CA GLN A 61 6.20 12.85 -20.24
C GLN A 61 4.93 13.47 -20.83
N ILE A 62 4.33 12.79 -21.80
CA ILE A 62 3.02 13.18 -22.36
C ILE A 62 1.93 12.89 -21.32
N GLY A 63 1.12 13.88 -20.99
CA GLY A 63 0.02 13.75 -20.03
C GLY A 63 -0.27 15.02 -19.24
N SER A 64 -1.13 14.91 -18.23
CA SER A 64 -1.47 16.04 -17.35
C SER A 64 -0.27 16.49 -16.52
N ILE A 65 0.53 15.56 -15.99
CA ILE A 65 1.81 15.82 -15.33
C ILE A 65 2.90 15.71 -16.38
N ALA A 66 3.28 16.85 -16.97
CA ALA A 66 4.19 16.91 -18.11
C ALA A 66 5.66 16.83 -17.71
N VAL A 67 6.04 17.30 -16.51
CA VAL A 67 7.40 17.12 -15.99
C VAL A 67 7.35 16.68 -14.53
N ARG A 68 8.15 15.66 -14.22
CA ARG A 68 8.45 15.25 -12.85
C ARG A 68 9.84 15.73 -12.48
N VAL A 69 9.92 16.63 -11.52
CA VAL A 69 11.15 17.30 -11.11
C VAL A 69 12.06 16.34 -10.33
N LEU A 70 13.29 16.18 -10.81
CA LEU A 70 14.35 15.42 -10.16
C LEU A 70 15.19 16.30 -9.23
N THR A 71 15.41 17.56 -9.61
CA THR A 71 16.25 18.48 -8.84
C THR A 71 15.91 19.93 -9.16
N PHE A 72 16.03 20.80 -8.15
CA PHE A 72 15.95 22.27 -8.27
C PHE A 72 17.33 22.91 -8.38
N LYS A 73 18.38 22.10 -8.60
CA LYS A 73 19.77 22.57 -8.80
C LYS A 73 20.25 22.14 -10.19
N ARG A 74 21.06 22.99 -10.83
CA ARG A 74 21.76 22.61 -12.06
C ARG A 74 22.82 21.58 -11.76
N GLN A 75 22.63 20.36 -12.23
CA GLN A 75 23.57 19.26 -12.09
C GLN A 75 23.29 18.21 -13.16
N ARG A 76 24.25 17.33 -13.39
CA ARG A 76 24.03 16.17 -14.26
C ARG A 76 23.10 15.17 -13.60
N ILE A 77 22.28 14.52 -14.42
CA ILE A 77 21.48 13.37 -14.03
C ILE A 77 22.20 12.15 -14.60
N ASP A 78 23.02 11.53 -13.79
CA ASP A 78 23.90 10.41 -14.12
C ASP A 78 23.90 9.37 -13.00
N LEU A 79 24.69 8.31 -13.13
CA LEU A 79 24.79 7.25 -12.13
C LEU A 79 25.12 7.78 -10.73
N ALA A 80 26.01 8.80 -10.63
CA ALA A 80 26.37 9.39 -9.34
C ALA A 80 25.17 10.13 -8.70
N PHE A 81 24.35 10.79 -9.53
CA PHE A 81 23.10 11.40 -9.06
C PHE A 81 22.15 10.34 -8.50
N TRP A 82 21.92 9.23 -9.22
CA TRP A 82 21.05 8.15 -8.77
C TRP A 82 21.56 7.48 -7.49
N GLN A 83 22.86 7.19 -7.45
CA GLN A 83 23.50 6.62 -6.25
C GLN A 83 23.27 7.52 -5.01
N LYS A 84 23.48 8.83 -5.15
CA LYS A 84 23.27 9.79 -4.07
C LYS A 84 21.81 9.83 -3.61
N ARG A 85 20.85 9.76 -4.53
CA ARG A 85 19.41 9.75 -4.22
C ARG A 85 19.00 8.49 -3.48
N ILE A 86 19.44 7.33 -3.95
CA ILE A 86 19.16 6.02 -3.31
C ILE A 86 19.83 5.95 -1.93
N ALA A 87 21.08 6.40 -1.81
CA ALA A 87 21.78 6.46 -0.53
C ALA A 87 21.06 7.38 0.48
N ALA A 88 20.53 8.52 0.03
CA ALA A 88 19.75 9.41 0.88
C ALA A 88 18.43 8.75 1.36
N ALA A 89 17.73 8.05 0.47
CA ALA A 89 16.52 7.29 0.84
C ALA A 89 16.84 6.15 1.83
N PHE A 90 17.95 5.43 1.63
CA PHE A 90 18.43 4.41 2.55
C PHE A 90 18.76 4.99 3.94
N GLU A 91 19.42 6.16 3.98
CA GLU A 91 19.77 6.83 5.23
C GLU A 91 18.54 7.30 6.01
N VAL A 92 17.47 7.73 5.34
CA VAL A 92 16.18 8.00 5.99
C VAL A 92 15.68 6.73 6.71
N ARG A 93 15.68 5.55 6.04
CA ARG A 93 15.21 4.28 6.63
C ARG A 93 16.10 3.82 7.80
N ARG A 94 17.41 4.10 7.72
CA ARG A 94 18.33 3.85 8.84
C ARG A 94 18.03 4.77 10.03
N SER A 95 17.86 6.08 9.78
CA SER A 95 17.63 7.07 10.85
C SER A 95 16.33 6.84 11.62
N ILE A 96 15.32 6.24 10.99
CA ILE A 96 14.05 5.87 11.64
C ILE A 96 14.04 4.44 12.20
N GLY A 97 15.20 3.74 12.22
CA GLY A 97 15.37 2.44 12.85
C GLY A 97 14.66 1.28 12.14
N ILE A 98 14.45 1.38 10.82
CA ILE A 98 13.85 0.30 10.01
C ILE A 98 14.93 -0.61 9.43
N VAL A 99 16.03 -0.03 8.96
CA VAL A 99 17.20 -0.77 8.45
C VAL A 99 18.05 -1.27 9.61
N ASP A 100 18.67 -2.42 9.43
CA ASP A 100 19.54 -3.10 10.41
C ASP A 100 18.81 -3.45 11.72
N ARG A 101 17.47 -3.50 11.72
CA ARG A 101 16.67 -3.98 12.84
C ARG A 101 16.56 -5.49 12.78
N GLU A 102 16.87 -6.18 13.88
CA GLU A 102 16.73 -7.63 13.99
C GLU A 102 15.30 -8.09 13.69
N GLY A 103 15.16 -9.12 12.85
CA GLY A 103 13.86 -9.64 12.43
C GLY A 103 13.06 -8.72 11.50
N ASN A 104 13.74 -7.74 10.84
CA ASN A 104 13.08 -6.87 9.88
C ASN A 104 13.97 -6.61 8.66
N ASP A 105 13.66 -7.26 7.57
CA ASP A 105 14.31 -7.07 6.26
C ASP A 105 13.31 -6.71 5.16
N THR A 106 12.09 -6.32 5.57
CA THR A 106 10.98 -5.92 4.68
C THR A 106 10.67 -4.45 4.89
N TYR A 107 10.91 -3.60 3.88
CA TYR A 107 10.60 -2.16 3.94
C TYR A 107 10.58 -1.51 2.57
N ARG A 108 9.89 -0.36 2.47
CA ARG A 108 9.95 0.51 1.30
C ARG A 108 11.19 1.37 1.34
N LEU A 109 12.11 1.14 0.40
CA LEU A 109 13.33 1.94 0.26
C LEU A 109 13.06 3.27 -0.43
N VAL A 110 12.25 3.27 -1.50
CA VAL A 110 11.93 4.48 -2.27
C VAL A 110 10.42 4.61 -2.43
N HIS A 111 9.89 5.74 -2.01
CA HIS A 111 8.48 6.10 -2.10
C HIS A 111 8.27 7.36 -2.97
N GLY A 112 8.61 7.27 -4.24
CA GLY A 112 8.32 8.29 -5.24
C GLY A 112 8.77 9.70 -4.85
N GLU A 113 7.82 10.61 -4.90
CA GLU A 113 7.99 12.04 -4.59
C GLU A 113 8.44 12.28 -3.14
N GLY A 114 8.08 11.37 -2.23
CA GLY A 114 8.51 11.41 -0.82
C GLY A 114 10.01 11.31 -0.64
N ASP A 115 10.68 10.58 -1.53
CA ASP A 115 12.14 10.41 -1.55
C ASP A 115 12.84 11.25 -2.65
N ASN A 116 12.14 12.20 -3.26
CA ASN A 116 12.62 13.00 -4.39
C ASN A 116 13.07 12.16 -5.60
N LEU A 117 12.39 11.04 -5.81
CA LEU A 117 12.52 10.13 -6.96
C LEU A 117 11.13 9.89 -7.59
N PRO A 118 10.51 10.96 -8.15
CA PRO A 118 9.11 10.96 -8.55
C PRO A 118 8.79 9.86 -9.56
N GLY A 119 7.81 9.04 -9.23
CA GLY A 119 7.39 7.92 -10.07
C GLY A 119 8.28 6.67 -9.95
N LEU A 120 9.10 6.54 -8.90
CA LEU A 120 9.87 5.34 -8.58
C LEU A 120 9.42 4.74 -7.25
N VAL A 121 9.17 3.45 -7.23
CA VAL A 121 8.94 2.66 -6.01
C VAL A 121 9.96 1.54 -5.96
N ILE A 122 10.60 1.36 -4.79
CA ILE A 122 11.51 0.25 -4.54
C ILE A 122 11.19 -0.32 -3.15
N ASP A 123 10.84 -1.59 -3.12
CA ASP A 123 10.64 -2.36 -1.89
C ASP A 123 11.75 -3.38 -1.72
N ILE A 124 12.22 -3.55 -0.50
CA ILE A 124 13.24 -4.51 -0.11
C ILE A 124 12.56 -5.69 0.61
N TYR A 125 12.91 -6.90 0.20
CA TYR A 125 12.48 -8.17 0.77
C TYR A 125 13.71 -9.05 0.97
N GLY A 126 14.31 -9.00 2.16
CA GLY A 126 15.58 -9.65 2.42
C GLY A 126 16.66 -9.23 1.42
N PRO A 127 17.24 -10.17 0.65
CA PRO A 127 18.30 -9.86 -0.32
C PRO A 127 17.75 -9.40 -1.69
N THR A 128 16.43 -9.26 -1.85
CA THR A 128 15.79 -8.91 -3.13
C THR A 128 15.17 -7.51 -3.08
N ALA A 129 15.49 -6.67 -4.07
CA ALA A 129 14.80 -5.42 -4.32
C ALA A 129 13.77 -5.60 -5.43
N VAL A 130 12.53 -5.17 -5.20
CA VAL A 130 11.48 -5.11 -6.21
C VAL A 130 11.28 -3.66 -6.62
N MET A 131 11.56 -3.35 -7.90
CA MET A 131 11.51 -2.01 -8.45
C MET A 131 10.29 -1.84 -9.34
N GLN A 132 9.55 -0.74 -9.16
CA GLN A 132 8.46 -0.33 -10.03
C GLN A 132 8.67 1.09 -10.54
N ALA A 133 8.57 1.29 -11.85
CA ALA A 133 8.47 2.60 -12.47
C ALA A 133 6.99 2.93 -12.74
N HIS A 134 6.58 4.13 -12.36
CA HIS A 134 5.27 4.72 -12.60
C HIS A 134 5.34 5.89 -13.59
N SER A 135 6.52 6.12 -14.18
CA SER A 135 6.76 7.13 -15.20
C SER A 135 7.74 6.63 -16.24
N VAL A 136 7.63 7.17 -17.47
CA VAL A 136 8.52 6.79 -18.58
C VAL A 136 9.97 7.11 -18.25
N GLY A 137 10.25 8.26 -17.65
CA GLY A 137 11.62 8.65 -17.28
C GLY A 137 12.28 7.66 -16.32
N MET A 138 11.56 7.18 -15.28
CA MET A 138 12.10 6.17 -14.37
C MET A 138 12.25 4.79 -15.05
N HIS A 139 11.40 4.47 -16.02
CA HIS A 139 11.57 3.27 -16.84
C HIS A 139 12.85 3.33 -17.70
N VAL A 140 13.10 4.46 -18.35
CA VAL A 140 14.31 4.66 -19.19
C VAL A 140 15.57 4.49 -18.35
N CYS A 141 15.60 5.07 -17.13
CA CYS A 141 16.76 5.02 -16.24
C CYS A 141 16.87 3.72 -15.41
N ARG A 142 16.01 2.70 -15.62
CA ARG A 142 15.93 1.50 -14.74
C ARG A 142 17.26 0.76 -14.54
N HIS A 143 18.10 0.68 -15.59
CA HIS A 143 19.40 0.01 -15.50
C HIS A 143 20.42 0.81 -14.68
N GLU A 144 20.45 2.14 -14.84
CA GLU A 144 21.27 3.02 -14.01
C GLU A 144 20.82 3.00 -12.55
N LEU A 145 19.50 2.97 -12.31
CA LEU A 145 18.92 2.83 -10.99
C LEU A 145 19.29 1.49 -10.34
N ALA A 146 19.26 0.39 -11.11
CA ALA A 146 19.69 -0.93 -10.64
C ALA A 146 21.18 -0.94 -10.27
N GLU A 147 22.05 -0.32 -11.07
CA GLU A 147 23.46 -0.20 -10.76
C GLU A 147 23.71 0.67 -9.52
N ALA A 148 23.00 1.78 -9.37
CA ALA A 148 23.06 2.63 -8.20
C ALA A 148 22.63 1.88 -6.92
N LEU A 149 21.59 1.03 -7.00
CA LEU A 149 21.18 0.14 -5.89
C LEU A 149 22.31 -0.81 -5.49
N ARG A 150 22.93 -1.47 -6.46
CA ARG A 150 24.07 -2.38 -6.22
C ARG A 150 25.23 -1.66 -5.51
N MET A 151 25.54 -0.44 -5.94
CA MET A 151 26.59 0.38 -5.31
C MET A 151 26.27 0.76 -3.85
N VAL A 152 25.00 1.00 -3.52
CA VAL A 152 24.57 1.37 -2.16
C VAL A 152 24.50 0.16 -1.24
N PHE A 153 23.99 -0.96 -1.72
CA PHE A 153 23.76 -2.16 -0.90
C PHE A 153 24.92 -3.14 -0.84
N GLY A 154 25.80 -3.13 -1.87
CA GLY A 154 26.92 -4.06 -1.97
C GLY A 154 26.44 -5.53 -1.90
N GLU A 155 27.16 -6.34 -1.13
CA GLU A 155 26.89 -7.77 -0.97
C GLU A 155 25.57 -8.13 -0.29
N LYS A 156 24.90 -7.18 0.37
CA LYS A 156 23.58 -7.39 1.01
C LYS A 156 22.48 -7.64 -0.01
N LEU A 157 22.58 -7.07 -1.22
CA LEU A 157 21.62 -7.27 -2.30
C LEU A 157 22.07 -8.42 -3.20
N LYS A 158 21.17 -9.33 -3.54
CA LYS A 158 21.44 -10.48 -4.42
C LYS A 158 20.63 -10.45 -5.72
N ALA A 159 19.48 -9.77 -5.72
CA ALA A 159 18.64 -9.66 -6.89
C ALA A 159 17.89 -8.32 -6.96
N ILE A 160 17.62 -7.87 -8.19
CA ILE A 160 16.73 -6.73 -8.48
C ILE A 160 15.70 -7.19 -9.48
N TYR A 161 14.45 -7.30 -9.05
CA TYR A 161 13.32 -7.65 -9.90
C TYR A 161 12.55 -6.40 -10.33
N TYR A 162 12.40 -6.21 -11.62
CA TYR A 162 11.63 -5.10 -12.20
C TYR A 162 10.20 -5.53 -12.48
N LYS A 163 9.23 -4.86 -11.89
CA LYS A 163 7.81 -5.20 -11.95
C LYS A 163 6.96 -4.00 -12.38
N SER A 164 7.03 -3.63 -13.64
CA SER A 164 6.41 -2.40 -14.14
C SER A 164 5.44 -2.58 -15.30
N GLU A 165 5.16 -3.80 -15.72
CA GLU A 165 4.24 -4.09 -16.81
C GLU A 165 2.87 -3.40 -16.67
N THR A 166 2.33 -3.36 -15.44
CA THR A 166 1.02 -2.78 -15.13
C THR A 166 1.07 -1.38 -14.51
N THR A 167 2.26 -0.85 -14.21
CA THR A 167 2.43 0.44 -13.53
C THR A 167 2.86 1.57 -14.48
N LEU A 168 3.41 1.22 -15.64
CA LEU A 168 3.78 2.19 -16.66
C LEU A 168 2.55 2.84 -17.30
N PRO A 169 2.66 4.11 -17.73
CA PRO A 169 1.57 4.78 -18.44
C PRO A 169 1.18 4.02 -19.71
N PHE A 170 -0.07 3.58 -19.79
CA PHE A 170 -0.58 2.77 -20.91
C PHE A 170 -0.36 3.45 -22.28
N LYS A 171 -0.46 4.78 -22.33
CA LYS A 171 -0.27 5.55 -23.57
C LYS A 171 1.14 5.51 -24.13
N ALA A 172 2.14 5.18 -23.32
CA ALA A 172 3.52 5.13 -23.75
C ALA A 172 3.87 3.88 -24.59
N GLN A 173 3.01 2.85 -24.56
CA GLN A 173 3.14 1.60 -25.34
C GLN A 173 4.55 0.97 -25.28
N LEU A 174 5.17 0.97 -24.10
CA LEU A 174 6.58 0.58 -23.92
C LEU A 174 6.83 -0.93 -24.07
N GLY A 175 5.77 -1.76 -24.09
CA GLY A 175 5.85 -3.21 -24.28
C GLY A 175 6.74 -3.93 -23.24
N GLN A 176 6.88 -3.35 -22.03
CA GLN A 176 7.81 -3.86 -21.03
C GLN A 176 7.26 -5.09 -20.33
N GLU A 177 8.04 -6.16 -20.31
CA GLU A 177 7.82 -7.33 -19.47
C GLU A 177 8.52 -7.21 -18.12
N ASN A 178 7.96 -7.87 -17.10
CA ASN A 178 8.59 -8.00 -15.79
C ASN A 178 9.78 -8.96 -15.85
N GLY A 179 10.80 -8.73 -15.04
CA GLY A 179 11.98 -9.60 -15.02
C GLY A 179 13.11 -9.10 -14.14
N PHE A 180 14.13 -9.92 -13.96
CA PHE A 180 15.33 -9.52 -13.23
C PHE A 180 16.17 -8.54 -14.06
N LEU A 181 16.52 -7.39 -13.45
CA LEU A 181 17.52 -6.47 -13.98
C LEU A 181 18.94 -6.88 -13.57
N TRP A 182 19.05 -7.61 -12.46
CA TRP A 182 20.31 -8.10 -11.94
C TRP A 182 20.10 -9.26 -10.98
N GLY A 183 21.01 -10.24 -11.01
CA GLY A 183 20.97 -11.42 -10.16
C GLY A 183 19.69 -12.24 -10.31
N GLU A 184 19.54 -13.21 -9.45
CA GLU A 184 18.34 -14.05 -9.33
C GLU A 184 18.12 -14.38 -7.87
N SER A 185 16.88 -14.49 -7.42
CA SER A 185 16.52 -14.92 -6.08
C SER A 185 15.37 -15.89 -6.16
N GLY A 186 15.54 -17.05 -5.51
CA GLY A 186 14.47 -18.02 -5.26
C GLY A 186 13.93 -17.96 -3.84
N ASN A 187 14.49 -17.10 -2.99
CA ASN A 187 14.03 -16.95 -1.61
C ASN A 187 12.86 -15.98 -1.57
N ASP A 188 11.68 -16.51 -1.35
CA ASP A 188 10.42 -15.78 -1.24
C ASP A 188 10.05 -15.42 0.21
N ILE A 189 10.87 -15.79 1.20
CA ILE A 189 10.61 -15.48 2.60
C ILE A 189 11.33 -14.19 3.01
N ALA A 190 10.56 -13.27 3.59
CA ALA A 190 11.06 -12.03 4.17
C ALA A 190 10.45 -11.78 5.55
N TYR A 191 11.11 -10.97 6.36
CA TYR A 191 10.77 -10.76 7.76
C TYR A 191 10.26 -9.33 8.00
N GLU A 192 9.15 -9.23 8.74
CA GLU A 192 8.61 -7.98 9.24
C GLU A 192 8.35 -8.09 10.74
N ASN A 193 9.06 -7.30 11.54
CA ASN A 193 8.92 -7.29 13.00
C ASN A 193 9.04 -8.69 13.65
N GLY A 194 9.93 -9.55 13.14
CA GLY A 194 10.16 -10.91 13.63
C GLY A 194 9.15 -11.95 13.15
N LEU A 195 8.22 -11.59 12.28
CA LEU A 195 7.29 -12.52 11.61
C LEU A 195 7.77 -12.78 10.18
N ALA A 196 7.68 -14.01 9.72
CA ALA A 196 8.07 -14.45 8.41
C ALA A 196 6.87 -14.45 7.44
N PHE A 197 7.09 -14.02 6.20
CA PHE A 197 6.06 -13.96 5.17
C PHE A 197 6.58 -14.49 3.84
N HIS A 198 5.79 -15.29 3.15
CA HIS A 198 5.98 -15.58 1.74
C HIS A 198 5.60 -14.37 0.91
N ILE A 199 6.53 -13.91 0.08
CA ILE A 199 6.37 -12.73 -0.78
C ILE A 199 6.30 -13.18 -2.24
N ASP A 200 5.15 -13.05 -2.87
CA ASP A 200 5.01 -13.33 -4.31
C ASP A 200 5.24 -12.04 -5.13
N TRP A 201 6.49 -11.67 -5.37
CA TRP A 201 6.79 -10.52 -6.22
C TRP A 201 6.55 -10.80 -7.72
N PHE A 202 6.44 -12.06 -8.14
CA PHE A 202 6.17 -12.41 -9.54
C PHE A 202 4.71 -12.12 -9.93
N LYS A 203 3.74 -12.68 -9.20
CA LYS A 203 2.31 -12.66 -9.51
C LYS A 203 1.46 -11.90 -8.48
N GLY A 204 2.01 -11.62 -7.30
CA GLY A 204 1.33 -10.90 -6.23
C GLY A 204 0.99 -9.46 -6.61
N GLN A 205 0.08 -8.86 -5.85
CA GLN A 205 -0.30 -7.46 -6.04
C GLN A 205 0.85 -6.50 -5.68
N LYS A 206 0.88 -5.33 -6.30
CA LYS A 206 1.95 -4.32 -6.11
C LYS A 206 3.33 -4.96 -6.27
N THR A 207 4.18 -4.85 -5.27
CA THR A 207 5.52 -5.44 -5.22
C THR A 207 5.55 -6.85 -4.62
N GLY A 208 4.40 -7.37 -4.17
CA GLY A 208 4.24 -8.72 -3.58
C GLY A 208 3.66 -8.71 -2.17
N PHE A 209 3.81 -7.60 -1.43
CA PHE A 209 3.29 -7.44 -0.07
C PHE A 209 2.84 -5.98 0.18
N PHE A 210 1.96 -5.77 1.17
CA PHE A 210 1.45 -4.45 1.54
C PHE A 210 2.24 -3.89 2.73
N ILE A 211 3.48 -3.44 2.48
CA ILE A 211 4.38 -2.89 3.50
C ILE A 211 3.78 -1.65 4.19
N ASP A 212 2.94 -0.91 3.46
CA ASP A 212 2.25 0.30 3.94
C ASP A 212 1.32 0.07 5.13
N GLN A 213 1.00 -1.18 5.46
CA GLN A 213 0.19 -1.55 6.63
C GLN A 213 1.01 -2.05 7.84
N ARG A 214 2.36 -2.00 7.82
CA ARG A 214 3.22 -2.52 8.89
C ARG A 214 2.83 -2.03 10.28
N ASP A 215 2.74 -0.72 10.46
CA ASP A 215 2.48 -0.11 11.78
C ASP A 215 1.04 -0.38 12.22
N ASN A 216 0.11 -0.45 11.27
CA ASN A 216 -1.27 -0.79 11.51
C ASN A 216 -1.44 -2.27 11.91
N ARG A 217 -0.67 -3.18 11.31
CA ARG A 217 -0.59 -4.59 11.74
C ARG A 217 -0.06 -4.71 13.17
N ALA A 218 1.00 -3.99 13.50
CA ALA A 218 1.55 -3.97 14.86
C ALA A 218 0.55 -3.40 15.88
N LEU A 219 -0.34 -2.49 15.46
CA LEU A 219 -1.39 -1.99 16.32
C LEU A 219 -2.50 -3.04 16.51
N VAL A 220 -2.89 -3.79 15.48
CA VAL A 220 -3.83 -4.93 15.60
C VAL A 220 -3.31 -5.95 16.62
N GLU A 221 -2.02 -6.30 16.58
CA GLU A 221 -1.41 -7.18 17.57
C GLU A 221 -1.66 -6.76 19.01
N ARG A 222 -1.55 -5.45 19.31
CA ARG A 222 -1.80 -4.90 20.65
C ARG A 222 -3.24 -5.06 21.12
N TYR A 223 -4.19 -5.05 20.19
CA TYR A 223 -5.62 -5.16 20.49
C TYR A 223 -6.14 -6.60 20.43
N ALA A 224 -5.36 -7.57 19.94
CA ALA A 224 -5.84 -8.91 19.62
C ALA A 224 -5.96 -9.87 20.81
N ARG A 225 -5.27 -9.61 21.94
CA ARG A 225 -5.22 -10.54 23.08
C ARG A 225 -6.60 -10.89 23.60
N GLY A 226 -6.91 -12.20 23.63
CA GLY A 226 -8.17 -12.76 24.14
C GLY A 226 -9.39 -12.41 23.26
N ARG A 227 -9.17 -12.00 22.01
CA ARG A 227 -10.23 -11.57 21.10
C ARG A 227 -10.46 -12.57 19.98
N LYS A 228 -11.70 -12.57 19.47
CA LYS A 228 -12.10 -13.27 18.25
C LYS A 228 -12.06 -12.29 17.08
N VAL A 229 -11.13 -12.54 16.19
CA VAL A 229 -10.73 -11.59 15.13
C VAL A 229 -11.31 -12.01 13.78
N LEU A 230 -11.89 -11.05 13.05
CA LEU A 230 -12.28 -11.20 11.66
C LEU A 230 -11.45 -10.25 10.79
N ASN A 231 -10.62 -10.80 9.92
CA ASN A 231 -9.81 -10.06 8.95
C ASN A 231 -10.43 -10.18 7.56
N MET A 232 -11.10 -9.12 7.10
CA MET A 232 -11.75 -9.03 5.80
C MET A 232 -10.82 -8.39 4.75
N PHE A 233 -10.85 -8.90 3.51
CA PHE A 233 -9.92 -8.50 2.44
C PHE A 233 -8.48 -8.79 2.86
N CYS A 234 -8.27 -9.97 3.43
CA CYS A 234 -7.06 -10.30 4.17
C CYS A 234 -5.80 -10.44 3.30
N TYR A 235 -5.96 -10.53 1.97
CA TYR A 235 -4.88 -10.79 1.01
C TYR A 235 -4.03 -11.99 1.48
N THR A 236 -2.74 -11.80 1.78
CA THR A 236 -1.83 -12.86 2.26
C THR A 236 -1.82 -13.02 3.78
N GLY A 237 -2.80 -12.48 4.51
CA GLY A 237 -2.99 -12.70 5.93
C GLY A 237 -2.11 -11.88 6.87
N GLY A 238 -1.49 -10.81 6.38
CA GLY A 238 -0.58 -10.01 7.22
C GLY A 238 -1.17 -9.59 8.57
N PHE A 239 -2.40 -9.06 8.60
CA PHE A 239 -3.09 -8.72 9.85
C PHE A 239 -3.40 -9.95 10.72
N SER A 240 -3.73 -11.09 10.10
CA SER A 240 -4.06 -12.33 10.80
C SER A 240 -2.86 -12.91 11.53
N VAL A 241 -1.69 -12.92 10.89
CA VAL A 241 -0.43 -13.36 11.51
C VAL A 241 -0.08 -12.50 12.74
N TYR A 242 -0.26 -11.18 12.65
CA TYR A 242 -0.05 -10.27 13.78
C TYR A 242 -1.10 -10.48 14.89
N ALA A 243 -2.36 -10.71 14.55
CA ALA A 243 -3.42 -11.02 15.52
C ALA A 243 -3.14 -12.32 16.28
N MET A 244 -2.67 -13.37 15.59
CA MET A 244 -2.25 -14.64 16.18
C MET A 244 -1.11 -14.43 17.20
N ARG A 245 -0.05 -13.69 16.82
CA ARG A 245 1.05 -13.37 17.74
C ARG A 245 0.59 -12.53 18.93
N GLY A 246 -0.38 -11.65 18.71
CA GLY A 246 -1.00 -10.82 19.75
C GLY A 246 -1.84 -11.61 20.79
N GLY A 247 -2.04 -12.91 20.57
CA GLY A 247 -2.78 -13.78 21.48
C GLY A 247 -4.29 -13.74 21.25
N ALA A 248 -4.73 -13.60 20.01
CA ALA A 248 -6.13 -13.81 19.64
C ALA A 248 -6.56 -15.25 19.96
N GLU A 249 -7.81 -15.42 20.43
CA GLU A 249 -8.41 -16.74 20.71
C GLU A 249 -8.87 -17.43 19.42
N LEU A 250 -9.33 -16.64 18.45
CA LEU A 250 -9.78 -17.09 17.15
C LEU A 250 -9.44 -16.03 16.09
N VAL A 251 -8.98 -16.45 14.93
CA VAL A 251 -8.71 -15.56 13.79
C VAL A 251 -9.32 -16.15 12.53
N HIS A 252 -10.24 -15.44 11.93
CA HIS A 252 -10.79 -15.79 10.63
C HIS A 252 -10.31 -14.79 9.58
N SER A 253 -9.83 -15.33 8.46
CA SER A 253 -9.34 -14.56 7.30
C SER A 253 -10.26 -14.76 6.12
N VAL A 254 -10.71 -13.69 5.48
CA VAL A 254 -11.61 -13.74 4.33
C VAL A 254 -11.06 -12.94 3.17
N ASP A 255 -10.92 -13.57 2.01
CA ASP A 255 -10.57 -12.93 0.74
C ASP A 255 -11.27 -13.65 -0.41
N SER A 256 -11.62 -12.95 -1.46
CA SER A 256 -12.25 -13.54 -2.64
C SER A 256 -11.29 -14.36 -3.50
N SER A 257 -9.97 -14.19 -3.32
CA SER A 257 -8.92 -14.88 -4.06
C SER A 257 -8.48 -16.16 -3.38
N ALA A 258 -8.80 -17.31 -3.95
CA ALA A 258 -8.33 -18.60 -3.44
C ALA A 258 -6.79 -18.67 -3.34
N LYS A 259 -6.07 -18.08 -4.31
CA LYS A 259 -4.60 -18.00 -4.26
C LYS A 259 -4.09 -17.16 -3.09
N ALA A 260 -4.81 -16.10 -2.72
CA ALA A 260 -4.45 -15.30 -1.55
C ALA A 260 -4.66 -16.14 -0.26
N ILE A 261 -5.73 -16.90 -0.18
CA ILE A 261 -6.02 -17.79 0.96
C ILE A 261 -4.97 -18.90 1.10
N GLU A 262 -4.49 -19.50 0.01
CA GLU A 262 -3.36 -20.44 0.05
C GLU A 262 -2.12 -19.82 0.70
N LEU A 263 -1.82 -18.55 0.39
CA LEU A 263 -0.71 -17.82 1.00
C LEU A 263 -0.99 -17.43 2.46
N VAL A 264 -2.25 -17.19 2.83
CA VAL A 264 -2.64 -17.00 4.25
C VAL A 264 -2.28 -18.25 5.04
N ASP A 265 -2.73 -19.42 4.59
CA ASP A 265 -2.47 -20.68 5.28
C ASP A 265 -0.97 -20.98 5.38
N ALA A 266 -0.21 -20.75 4.31
CA ALA A 266 1.25 -20.87 4.30
C ALA A 266 1.92 -19.93 5.30
N ASN A 267 1.49 -18.67 5.39
CA ASN A 267 2.06 -17.68 6.32
C ASN A 267 1.70 -18.00 7.79
N ILE A 268 0.51 -18.52 8.04
CA ILE A 268 0.11 -18.98 9.37
C ILE A 268 0.95 -20.19 9.79
N GLU A 269 1.04 -21.22 8.93
CA GLU A 269 1.84 -22.42 9.22
C GLU A 269 3.33 -22.10 9.41
N LEU A 270 3.86 -21.13 8.65
CA LEU A 270 5.27 -20.67 8.76
C LEU A 270 5.57 -20.08 10.14
N ASN A 271 4.63 -19.34 10.75
CA ASN A 271 4.82 -18.65 12.03
C ASN A 271 4.25 -19.42 13.23
N PHE A 272 3.21 -20.24 13.03
CA PHE A 272 2.47 -20.94 14.09
C PHE A 272 2.12 -22.38 13.66
N PRO A 273 3.14 -23.27 13.52
CA PRO A 273 2.92 -24.61 13.00
C PRO A 273 1.90 -25.38 13.83
N GLY A 274 0.86 -25.90 13.15
CA GLY A 274 -0.19 -26.72 13.76
C GLY A 274 -1.17 -25.99 14.68
N ASP A 275 -1.12 -24.64 14.76
CA ASP A 275 -2.07 -23.84 15.57
C ASP A 275 -3.47 -23.87 14.95
N LYS A 276 -4.47 -24.21 15.76
CA LYS A 276 -5.87 -24.37 15.32
C LYS A 276 -6.76 -23.14 15.54
N ARG A 277 -6.18 -22.04 16.02
CA ARG A 277 -6.94 -20.80 16.24
C ARG A 277 -7.28 -20.04 14.96
N HIS A 278 -6.74 -20.46 13.79
CA HIS A 278 -6.93 -19.78 12.52
C HIS A 278 -7.72 -20.61 11.52
N GLU A 279 -8.61 -19.94 10.78
CA GLU A 279 -9.31 -20.49 9.62
C GLU A 279 -9.42 -19.44 8.52
N ALA A 280 -9.29 -19.85 7.26
CA ALA A 280 -9.33 -18.96 6.11
C ALA A 280 -10.42 -19.35 5.10
N PHE A 281 -11.07 -18.36 4.50
CA PHE A 281 -12.22 -18.52 3.62
C PHE A 281 -12.01 -17.79 2.29
N ALA A 282 -12.04 -18.55 1.19
CA ALA A 282 -12.04 -17.99 -0.17
C ALA A 282 -13.45 -17.55 -0.56
N GLU A 283 -13.89 -16.38 -0.09
CA GLU A 283 -15.26 -15.89 -0.29
C GLU A 283 -15.33 -14.38 -0.44
N ASP A 284 -16.37 -13.90 -1.13
CA ASP A 284 -16.68 -12.47 -1.19
C ASP A 284 -17.05 -11.93 0.20
N ALA A 285 -16.46 -10.80 0.58
CA ALA A 285 -16.60 -10.23 1.90
C ALA A 285 -18.05 -9.92 2.29
N PHE A 286 -18.86 -9.39 1.38
CA PHE A 286 -20.27 -9.10 1.66
C PHE A 286 -21.10 -10.39 1.81
N LYS A 287 -20.84 -11.40 0.98
CA LYS A 287 -21.50 -12.70 1.08
C LYS A 287 -21.14 -13.39 2.39
N PHE A 288 -19.88 -13.35 2.79
CA PHE A 288 -19.45 -13.89 4.08
C PHE A 288 -20.19 -13.22 5.25
N MET A 289 -20.25 -11.87 5.26
CA MET A 289 -20.99 -11.14 6.28
C MET A 289 -22.48 -11.43 6.26
N GLU A 290 -23.10 -11.59 5.10
CA GLU A 290 -24.54 -11.93 4.97
C GLU A 290 -24.84 -13.34 5.51
N LYS A 291 -23.99 -14.32 5.22
CA LYS A 291 -24.14 -15.67 5.76
C LYS A 291 -24.02 -15.73 7.28
N ALA A 292 -23.07 -14.95 7.83
CA ALA A 292 -22.88 -14.86 9.27
C ALA A 292 -24.11 -14.27 10.01
N PHE A 293 -24.98 -13.54 9.28
CA PHE A 293 -26.19 -12.90 9.84
C PHE A 293 -27.51 -13.59 9.53
N SER A 294 -27.56 -14.56 8.62
CA SER A 294 -28.85 -15.16 8.26
C SER A 294 -29.42 -15.96 9.43
N ASP A 295 -30.23 -15.29 10.25
CA ASP A 295 -31.17 -15.89 11.21
C ASP A 295 -32.17 -16.73 10.42
N SER A 296 -31.89 -18.00 10.20
CA SER A 296 -32.91 -18.99 9.90
C SER A 296 -32.75 -20.14 10.88
N PRO A 297 -33.69 -20.31 11.82
CA PRO A 297 -33.72 -21.48 12.67
C PRO A 297 -34.36 -22.66 11.92
N SER A 298 -33.74 -23.11 10.85
CA SER A 298 -34.15 -24.37 10.22
C SER A 298 -32.93 -25.27 10.14
N ASN A 299 -32.71 -25.92 11.23
CA ASN A 299 -32.06 -27.19 11.52
C ASN A 299 -31.31 -27.06 12.86
N ALA A 300 -32.09 -27.00 13.93
CA ALA A 300 -31.63 -27.34 15.24
C ALA A 300 -31.17 -28.82 15.17
N VAL A 301 -29.88 -29.05 15.18
CA VAL A 301 -29.32 -30.35 15.47
C VAL A 301 -29.65 -30.62 16.94
N GLU A 302 -30.49 -31.64 17.17
CA GLU A 302 -30.86 -32.12 18.49
C GLU A 302 -29.63 -32.39 19.33
N MET A 303 -29.62 -31.82 20.54
CA MET A 303 -28.61 -32.06 21.56
C MET A 303 -28.54 -33.53 21.92
N SER A 304 -27.45 -34.20 21.63
CA SER A 304 -27.11 -35.45 22.30
C SER A 304 -26.06 -35.17 23.37
N ASN A 305 -26.49 -35.46 24.63
CA ASN A 305 -25.66 -35.58 25.83
C ASN A 305 -24.95 -34.34 26.39
N GLY A 306 -25.68 -33.43 27.02
CA GLY A 306 -25.38 -32.82 28.31
C GLY A 306 -23.96 -32.28 28.66
N LYS A 307 -23.10 -32.01 27.71
CA LYS A 307 -21.83 -31.32 27.95
C LYS A 307 -21.77 -30.06 27.07
N TRP A 308 -21.70 -28.94 27.74
CA TRP A 308 -21.31 -27.68 27.11
C TRP A 308 -19.85 -27.83 26.66
N SER A 309 -19.59 -28.17 25.41
CA SER A 309 -18.33 -27.84 24.77
C SER A 309 -18.45 -26.38 24.37
N SER A 310 -17.50 -25.61 24.76
CA SER A 310 -17.38 -24.16 24.46
C SER A 310 -16.96 -23.89 23.00
N GLU A 311 -17.39 -24.74 22.10
CA GLU A 311 -17.06 -24.64 20.67
C GLU A 311 -18.19 -23.92 19.95
N GLU A 312 -18.06 -22.62 19.82
CA GLU A 312 -18.79 -21.81 18.87
C GLU A 312 -18.29 -22.22 17.49
N GLU A 313 -18.82 -23.28 16.92
CA GLU A 313 -18.43 -23.75 15.60
C GLU A 313 -19.16 -22.99 14.50
N MET A 314 -18.41 -22.56 13.50
CA MET A 314 -18.94 -22.04 12.26
C MET A 314 -19.20 -23.21 11.30
N VAL A 315 -20.46 -23.54 11.08
CA VAL A 315 -20.86 -24.63 10.15
C VAL A 315 -21.41 -24.00 8.88
N ASN A 316 -20.77 -24.27 7.73
CA ASN A 316 -21.17 -23.73 6.41
C ASN A 316 -21.33 -22.22 6.37
N GLY A 317 -20.44 -21.48 7.06
CA GLY A 317 -20.47 -20.03 7.11
C GLY A 317 -21.51 -19.42 8.07
N LYS A 318 -22.11 -20.21 8.97
CA LYS A 318 -23.10 -19.77 9.96
C LYS A 318 -22.67 -20.15 11.37
N TRP A 319 -22.94 -19.26 12.33
CA TRP A 319 -22.67 -19.51 13.74
C TRP A 319 -23.80 -20.38 14.34
N SER A 320 -23.43 -21.40 15.11
CA SER A 320 -24.37 -22.32 15.72
C SER A 320 -25.37 -21.66 16.66
N ASN A 321 -25.06 -20.51 17.23
CA ASN A 321 -25.89 -19.76 18.17
C ASN A 321 -26.57 -18.50 17.60
N GLY A 322 -26.45 -18.25 16.27
CA GLY A 322 -27.03 -17.06 15.59
C GLY A 322 -26.44 -15.73 15.99
N LYS A 323 -25.35 -15.68 16.79
CA LYS A 323 -24.67 -14.45 17.20
C LYS A 323 -23.26 -14.41 16.60
N CYS A 324 -22.89 -13.31 15.97
CA CYS A 324 -21.53 -13.07 15.52
C CYS A 324 -20.58 -12.98 16.72
N PRO A 325 -19.50 -13.75 16.80
CA PRO A 325 -18.63 -13.78 17.96
C PRO A 325 -17.56 -12.73 17.94
N TYR A 326 -17.32 -12.05 16.78
CA TYR A 326 -16.16 -11.19 16.61
C TYR A 326 -16.24 -9.92 17.44
N ASP A 327 -15.19 -9.66 18.17
CA ASP A 327 -14.98 -8.46 18.97
C ASP A 327 -13.76 -7.64 18.52
N LEU A 328 -13.06 -8.12 17.45
CA LEU A 328 -12.13 -7.33 16.65
C LEU A 328 -12.38 -7.61 15.17
N ILE A 329 -12.68 -6.55 14.40
CA ILE A 329 -12.89 -6.65 12.94
C ILE A 329 -11.91 -5.74 12.22
N ILE A 330 -11.34 -6.23 11.12
CA ILE A 330 -10.42 -5.48 10.25
C ILE A 330 -11.05 -5.41 8.86
N LEU A 331 -11.19 -4.20 8.33
CA LEU A 331 -11.70 -3.90 7.00
C LEU A 331 -10.61 -3.15 6.22
N ASP A 332 -9.91 -3.85 5.33
CA ASP A 332 -8.90 -3.25 4.44
C ASP A 332 -9.26 -3.49 2.95
N PRO A 333 -10.38 -2.92 2.48
CA PRO A 333 -10.87 -3.16 1.13
C PRO A 333 -9.94 -2.54 0.08
N PRO A 334 -9.97 -3.05 -1.18
CA PRO A 334 -9.33 -2.39 -2.30
C PRO A 334 -9.91 -0.99 -2.51
N ALA A 335 -9.18 -0.11 -3.20
CA ALA A 335 -9.63 1.25 -3.49
C ALA A 335 -10.94 1.23 -4.29
N PHE A 336 -12.02 1.73 -3.70
CA PHE A 336 -13.33 1.81 -4.36
C PHE A 336 -13.40 2.94 -5.40
N ALA A 337 -12.50 3.93 -5.36
CA ALA A 337 -12.38 4.97 -6.39
C ALA A 337 -10.92 5.18 -6.78
N LYS A 338 -10.64 5.10 -8.07
CA LYS A 338 -9.34 5.50 -8.66
C LYS A 338 -9.35 6.95 -9.14
N HIS A 339 -10.53 7.49 -9.47
CA HIS A 339 -10.72 8.84 -10.01
C HIS A 339 -11.84 9.57 -9.27
N LYS A 340 -11.81 10.90 -9.29
CA LYS A 340 -12.77 11.76 -8.58
C LYS A 340 -14.23 11.52 -9.01
N ASP A 341 -14.47 11.16 -10.26
CA ASP A 341 -15.82 10.88 -10.78
C ASP A 341 -16.50 9.69 -10.07
N ALA A 342 -15.71 8.77 -9.50
CA ALA A 342 -16.19 7.62 -8.75
C ALA A 342 -16.36 7.89 -7.24
N LEU A 343 -16.09 9.11 -6.76
CA LEU A 343 -16.07 9.45 -5.33
C LEU A 343 -17.38 9.09 -4.63
N HIS A 344 -18.52 9.50 -5.19
CA HIS A 344 -19.83 9.26 -4.57
C HIS A 344 -20.13 7.77 -4.41
N ASN A 345 -19.84 6.95 -5.42
CA ASN A 345 -20.01 5.50 -5.36
C ASN A 345 -19.07 4.85 -4.35
N ALA A 346 -17.83 5.33 -4.28
CA ALA A 346 -16.86 4.85 -3.30
C ALA A 346 -17.33 5.13 -1.86
N LEU A 347 -17.82 6.34 -1.57
CA LEU A 347 -18.35 6.69 -0.26
C LEU A 347 -19.54 5.81 0.14
N ARG A 348 -20.45 5.52 -0.80
CA ARG A 348 -21.55 4.56 -0.57
C ARG A 348 -21.03 3.16 -0.27
N GLY A 349 -19.98 2.70 -0.97
CA GLY A 349 -19.34 1.41 -0.72
C GLY A 349 -18.75 1.33 0.67
N TYR A 350 -17.97 2.35 1.08
CA TYR A 350 -17.41 2.43 2.44
C TYR A 350 -18.49 2.50 3.51
N THR A 351 -19.56 3.28 3.29
CA THR A 351 -20.69 3.36 4.21
C THR A 351 -21.36 1.99 4.38
N LYS A 352 -21.69 1.28 3.30
CA LYS A 352 -22.33 -0.03 3.35
C LYS A 352 -21.45 -1.06 4.07
N LEU A 353 -20.15 -1.10 3.74
CA LEU A 353 -19.20 -2.04 4.34
C LEU A 353 -19.07 -1.82 5.86
N ASN A 354 -18.86 -0.58 6.27
CA ASN A 354 -18.72 -0.24 7.68
C ASN A 354 -20.03 -0.44 8.46
N ALA A 355 -21.20 -0.15 7.86
CA ALA A 355 -22.50 -0.39 8.52
C ALA A 355 -22.67 -1.88 8.84
N LYS A 356 -22.33 -2.77 7.89
CA LYS A 356 -22.34 -4.20 8.13
C LYS A 356 -21.42 -4.62 9.28
N ALA A 357 -20.18 -4.11 9.31
CA ALA A 357 -19.27 -4.40 10.41
C ALA A 357 -19.78 -3.88 11.76
N PHE A 358 -20.41 -2.71 11.83
CA PHE A 358 -21.02 -2.18 13.04
C PHE A 358 -22.21 -3.02 13.51
N GLU A 359 -22.98 -3.60 12.59
CA GLU A 359 -24.06 -4.54 12.93
C GLU A 359 -23.49 -5.85 13.52
N MET A 360 -22.34 -6.32 13.01
CA MET A 360 -21.71 -7.59 13.38
C MET A 360 -20.97 -7.54 14.71
N ILE A 361 -20.17 -6.50 14.90
CA ILE A 361 -19.20 -6.47 15.99
C ILE A 361 -19.88 -6.49 17.36
N GLN A 362 -19.33 -7.29 18.27
CA GLN A 362 -19.79 -7.35 19.64
C GLN A 362 -19.71 -5.99 20.34
N PRO A 363 -20.62 -5.67 21.30
CA PRO A 363 -20.46 -4.50 22.16
C PRO A 363 -19.12 -4.53 22.90
N GLY A 364 -18.40 -3.41 22.93
CA GLY A 364 -17.03 -3.33 23.47
C GLY A 364 -15.95 -3.75 22.47
N GLY A 365 -16.35 -4.07 21.24
CA GLY A 365 -15.44 -4.49 20.19
C GLY A 365 -14.63 -3.35 19.56
N ILE A 366 -13.57 -3.73 18.84
CA ILE A 366 -12.65 -2.83 18.14
C ILE A 366 -12.75 -3.06 16.63
N LEU A 367 -13.07 -1.99 15.89
CA LEU A 367 -13.09 -1.99 14.44
C LEU A 367 -11.90 -1.21 13.88
N PHE A 368 -11.07 -1.88 13.08
CA PHE A 368 -10.08 -1.26 12.21
C PHE A 368 -10.69 -1.11 10.81
N THR A 369 -10.72 0.08 10.28
CA THR A 369 -11.26 0.31 8.94
C THR A 369 -10.35 1.24 8.13
N PHE A 370 -10.10 0.90 6.86
CA PHE A 370 -9.12 1.56 6.02
C PHE A 370 -9.70 2.00 4.66
N SER A 371 -9.01 2.97 4.07
CA SER A 371 -9.18 3.36 2.67
C SER A 371 -7.82 3.74 2.08
N CYS A 372 -7.42 3.06 1.00
CA CYS A 372 -6.26 3.41 0.19
C CYS A 372 -6.61 4.23 -1.07
N SER A 373 -7.87 4.70 -1.19
CA SER A 373 -8.35 5.46 -2.35
C SER A 373 -7.83 6.90 -2.32
N GLN A 374 -7.06 7.31 -3.33
CA GLN A 374 -6.58 8.69 -3.46
C GLN A 374 -7.71 9.71 -3.66
N ALA A 375 -8.81 9.29 -4.30
CA ALA A 375 -9.97 10.17 -4.53
C ALA A 375 -10.78 10.45 -3.26
N VAL A 376 -10.61 9.65 -2.21
CA VAL A 376 -11.30 9.78 -0.92
C VAL A 376 -10.31 10.34 0.08
N ASP A 377 -10.48 11.58 0.50
CA ASP A 377 -9.68 12.19 1.56
C ASP A 377 -10.11 11.74 2.98
N LYS A 378 -9.43 12.22 4.00
CA LYS A 378 -9.68 11.85 5.41
C LYS A 378 -11.08 12.23 5.87
N ASP A 379 -11.56 13.42 5.48
CA ASP A 379 -12.84 13.93 5.92
C ASP A 379 -14.00 13.19 5.24
N HIS A 380 -13.87 12.92 3.96
CA HIS A 380 -14.84 12.08 3.23
C HIS A 380 -14.90 10.67 3.81
N PHE A 381 -13.76 10.04 4.09
CA PHE A 381 -13.72 8.70 4.68
C PHE A 381 -14.38 8.69 6.06
N ARG A 382 -14.01 9.65 6.94
CA ARG A 382 -14.60 9.80 8.27
C ARG A 382 -16.11 10.01 8.20
N THR A 383 -16.60 10.80 7.24
CA THR A 383 -18.04 11.03 7.03
C THR A 383 -18.76 9.75 6.61
N ALA A 384 -18.17 8.93 5.74
CA ALA A 384 -18.73 7.64 5.36
C ALA A 384 -18.86 6.69 6.56
N VAL A 385 -17.82 6.61 7.41
CA VAL A 385 -17.81 5.80 8.63
C VAL A 385 -18.80 6.32 9.67
N PHE A 386 -18.89 7.65 9.85
CA PHE A 386 -19.91 8.28 10.71
C PHE A 386 -21.32 7.91 10.26
N THR A 387 -21.61 8.01 8.97
CA THR A 387 -22.92 7.66 8.41
C THR A 387 -23.23 6.18 8.66
N ALA A 388 -22.24 5.29 8.49
CA ALA A 388 -22.38 3.87 8.75
C ALA A 388 -22.72 3.58 10.24
N ALA A 389 -22.04 4.23 11.18
CA ALA A 389 -22.31 4.09 12.61
C ALA A 389 -23.71 4.56 13.00
N ALA A 390 -24.17 5.69 12.41
CA ALA A 390 -25.52 6.20 12.61
C ALA A 390 -26.60 5.25 12.05
N MET A 391 -26.37 4.66 10.86
CA MET A 391 -27.25 3.64 10.26
C MET A 391 -27.39 2.41 11.15
N ALA A 392 -26.27 1.91 11.68
CA ALA A 392 -26.23 0.76 12.59
C ALA A 392 -26.70 1.10 14.03
N ARG A 393 -26.99 2.37 14.30
CA ARG A 393 -27.41 2.88 15.63
C ARG A 393 -26.44 2.53 16.76
N ARG A 394 -25.12 2.51 16.45
CA ARG A 394 -24.06 2.23 17.42
C ARG A 394 -23.40 3.50 17.92
N LYS A 395 -23.05 3.52 19.21
CA LYS A 395 -22.16 4.55 19.79
C LYS A 395 -20.73 4.14 19.51
N VAL A 396 -19.97 5.04 18.87
CA VAL A 396 -18.63 4.75 18.40
C VAL A 396 -17.67 5.87 18.80
N ARG A 397 -16.47 5.47 19.27
CA ARG A 397 -15.37 6.39 19.61
C ARG A 397 -14.16 6.10 18.75
N ILE A 398 -13.54 7.13 18.22
CA ILE A 398 -12.27 7.01 17.48
C ILE A 398 -11.14 6.92 18.51
N LEU A 399 -10.40 5.81 18.50
CA LEU A 399 -9.22 5.60 19.34
C LEU A 399 -7.95 6.07 18.65
N HIS A 400 -7.82 5.77 17.34
CA HIS A 400 -6.66 6.16 16.53
C HIS A 400 -7.10 6.63 15.14
N GLN A 401 -6.33 7.57 14.59
CA GLN A 401 -6.33 7.92 13.18
C GLN A 401 -5.03 7.36 12.57
N LEU A 402 -5.16 6.56 11.53
CA LEU A 402 -4.07 5.79 10.95
C LEU A 402 -3.69 6.34 9.57
N HIS A 403 -2.44 6.13 9.20
CA HIS A 403 -1.84 6.51 7.93
C HIS A 403 -0.77 5.51 7.52
N GLN A 404 -0.10 5.74 6.39
CA GLN A 404 1.05 4.98 5.94
C GLN A 404 2.24 5.12 6.91
N PRO A 405 3.10 4.09 7.05
CA PRO A 405 4.24 4.10 7.96
C PRO A 405 5.36 5.04 7.49
N ALA A 406 6.33 5.27 8.37
CA ALA A 406 7.40 6.25 8.15
C ALA A 406 8.32 5.94 6.96
N ASP A 407 8.41 4.69 6.52
CA ASP A 407 9.13 4.32 5.28
C ASP A 407 8.35 4.62 3.98
N HIS A 408 7.15 5.16 4.10
CA HIS A 408 6.35 5.73 3.00
C HIS A 408 6.22 7.25 3.20
N PRO A 409 7.35 8.02 3.18
CA PRO A 409 7.31 9.42 3.52
C PRO A 409 6.49 10.23 2.52
N VAL A 410 5.81 11.24 3.02
CA VAL A 410 5.12 12.24 2.21
C VAL A 410 6.00 13.47 2.10
N ASN A 411 6.26 13.94 0.89
CA ASN A 411 6.94 15.20 0.69
C ASN A 411 6.01 16.35 1.12
N ILE A 412 6.47 17.22 2.03
CA ILE A 412 5.67 18.33 2.56
C ILE A 412 5.17 19.28 1.47
N TYR A 413 5.88 19.35 0.34
CA TYR A 413 5.52 20.16 -0.82
C TYR A 413 4.61 19.42 -1.81
N HIS A 414 4.28 18.13 -1.52
CA HIS A 414 3.46 17.26 -2.36
C HIS A 414 2.50 16.42 -1.50
N PRO A 415 1.47 17.06 -0.94
CA PRO A 415 0.51 16.38 -0.05
C PRO A 415 -0.29 15.26 -0.74
N GLU A 416 -0.32 15.22 -2.07
CA GLU A 416 -0.94 14.16 -2.87
C GLU A 416 -0.30 12.78 -2.65
N GLY A 417 0.90 12.72 -2.03
CA GLY A 417 1.55 11.49 -1.60
C GLY A 417 0.86 10.81 -0.41
N GLU A 418 -0.05 11.47 0.28
CA GLU A 418 -0.83 10.89 1.37
C GLU A 418 -2.03 10.13 0.81
N TYR A 419 -2.05 8.80 0.92
CA TYR A 419 -3.08 7.97 0.31
C TYR A 419 -3.77 6.99 1.27
N LEU A 420 -3.11 6.51 2.32
CA LEU A 420 -3.67 5.57 3.27
C LEU A 420 -4.34 6.32 4.43
N LYS A 421 -5.58 6.01 4.70
CA LYS A 421 -6.37 6.51 5.82
C LYS A 421 -6.97 5.33 6.56
N GLY A 422 -6.94 5.37 7.89
CA GLY A 422 -7.60 4.38 8.71
C GLY A 422 -8.13 4.96 10.01
N LEU A 423 -9.09 4.26 10.59
CA LEU A 423 -9.63 4.55 11.89
C LEU A 423 -9.62 3.29 12.74
N VAL A 424 -9.25 3.42 14.01
CA VAL A 424 -9.51 2.41 15.04
C VAL A 424 -10.64 2.91 15.89
N LEU A 425 -11.69 2.12 15.97
CA LEU A 425 -12.97 2.50 16.57
C LEU A 425 -13.35 1.55 17.71
N TYR A 426 -13.71 2.11 18.85
CA TYR A 426 -14.37 1.37 19.93
C TYR A 426 -15.89 1.45 19.70
N VAL A 427 -16.57 0.30 19.73
CA VAL A 427 -17.99 0.18 19.38
C VAL A 427 -18.78 -0.30 20.60
N GLU A 428 -19.71 0.55 21.11
CA GLU A 428 -20.60 0.21 22.23
C GLU A 428 -21.86 -0.51 21.77
#